data_ca29514b7f8d9f3be53e633bdc35479b
#
_entry.id   ca29514b7f8d9f3be53e633bdc35479b
#
_cell.length_a   1.000
_cell.length_b   1.000
_cell.length_c   1.000
_cell.angle_alpha   90.00
_cell.angle_beta   90.00
_cell.angle_gamma   90.00
#
_symmetry.space_group_name_H-M   'P 1'
#
loop_
_entity.id
_entity.type
_entity.pdbx_description
1 polymer ?
#
loop_
_entity_poly.entity_id
_entity_poly.type
_entity_poly.pdbx_seq_one_letter_code
_entity_poly.pdbx_strand_id
1 'polypeptide(L)'
;MSIYLDEKNPGKHPPFDDASPDIVEYVRYLEVIAGKSANTAFSYYCDLRGFSRFMKRRRGLVPADTEIKDIDPKGLDTAFWGSVRKEDIYEYLYFLNRECGNKKSSTARRLASLHGFYDYLVNQVNKLTENPTASIKPPKQDKVLPKYLTAEQSMDLLESTQYQSDFPERDYCMVVLFLNCGMRLSELVCMDLDDIDLEQRQIRLFGKGHKERMVYLNEACVEALQLYLAKRNTMEGLNPKEKAVFVTRRRKERISNRRVEQLVTGAMKAAGLKGFSTHKLRHTAATLMYQTGNVDILTLKQLLGHSSVGTTQIYTHLQEFQVRAAIEQNPLGTVTPEKARLDTTKRAAGENRGENNADSMDVEEAASPMEAFEGAANDGIRVDISSMTGDKETV
;
A
#
# COMPACT_ATOMS: atom_id res chain seq x y z
N MET A 1 -3.95 20.44 0.87
CA MET A 1 -5.40 20.50 0.84
C MET A 1 -5.83 20.15 -0.58
N SER A 2 -6.35 18.94 -0.80
CA SER A 2 -6.75 18.46 -2.13
C SER A 2 -8.21 18.88 -2.37
N ILE A 3 -8.41 19.96 -3.12
CA ILE A 3 -9.75 20.56 -3.35
C ILE A 3 -10.46 19.94 -4.57
N TYR A 4 -9.82 19.02 -5.31
CA TYR A 4 -10.27 18.57 -6.62
C TYR A 4 -10.19 17.06 -6.84
N LEU A 5 -10.68 16.27 -5.90
CA LEU A 5 -11.05 14.89 -6.22
C LEU A 5 -12.59 14.89 -6.34
N ASP A 6 -13.09 14.66 -7.54
CA ASP A 6 -14.49 14.34 -7.71
C ASP A 6 -14.77 13.02 -7.00
N GLU A 7 -15.37 13.10 -5.81
CA GLU A 7 -15.67 11.95 -4.94
C GLU A 7 -16.65 10.97 -5.61
N LYS A 8 -17.32 11.38 -6.71
CA LYS A 8 -18.28 10.55 -7.45
C LYS A 8 -17.63 9.68 -8.53
N ASN A 9 -16.39 9.98 -8.93
CA ASN A 9 -15.68 9.23 -9.96
C ASN A 9 -14.18 9.21 -9.60
N PRO A 10 -13.68 8.23 -8.84
CA PRO A 10 -12.27 8.07 -8.59
C PRO A 10 -11.56 7.75 -9.92
N GLY A 11 -11.01 8.77 -10.57
CA GLY A 11 -10.36 8.68 -11.89
C GLY A 11 -10.79 9.74 -12.87
N LYS A 12 -11.86 10.52 -12.65
CA LYS A 12 -12.17 11.72 -13.42
C LYS A 12 -11.66 12.95 -12.67
N HIS A 13 -10.55 13.48 -13.14
CA HIS A 13 -10.09 14.79 -12.73
C HIS A 13 -10.85 15.87 -13.50
N PRO A 14 -11.00 17.10 -12.94
CA PRO A 14 -11.54 18.21 -13.69
C PRO A 14 -10.70 18.45 -14.96
N PRO A 15 -11.27 19.02 -16.02
CA PRO A 15 -10.55 19.31 -17.24
C PRO A 15 -9.28 20.11 -16.91
N PHE A 16 -8.16 19.76 -17.57
CA PHE A 16 -6.88 20.44 -17.40
C PHE A 16 -6.86 21.77 -18.19
N ASP A 17 -7.82 22.66 -17.89
CA ASP A 17 -8.10 23.86 -18.66
C ASP A 17 -7.56 25.16 -18.05
N ASP A 18 -7.01 25.08 -16.82
CA ASP A 18 -6.46 26.23 -16.09
C ASP A 18 -4.92 26.17 -15.99
N ALA A 19 -4.24 25.78 -17.05
CA ALA A 19 -2.79 25.80 -17.19
C ALA A 19 -2.37 26.21 -18.60
N SER A 20 -1.05 26.38 -18.82
CA SER A 20 -0.52 26.64 -20.15
C SER A 20 -0.74 25.43 -21.09
N PRO A 21 -0.84 25.66 -22.42
CA PRO A 21 -1.01 24.60 -23.40
C PRO A 21 0.06 23.49 -23.29
N ASP A 22 1.32 23.84 -23.08
CA ASP A 22 2.43 22.90 -22.94
C ASP A 22 2.25 21.98 -21.72
N ILE A 23 1.72 22.50 -20.61
CA ILE A 23 1.40 21.68 -19.42
C ILE A 23 0.26 20.72 -19.73
N VAL A 24 -0.79 21.18 -20.40
CA VAL A 24 -1.94 20.34 -20.76
C VAL A 24 -1.51 19.21 -21.70
N GLU A 25 -0.70 19.51 -22.72
CA GLU A 25 -0.15 18.51 -23.63
C GLU A 25 0.72 17.49 -22.89
N TYR A 26 1.59 17.94 -21.99
CA TYR A 26 2.42 17.05 -21.18
C TYR A 26 1.59 16.11 -20.31
N VAL A 27 0.54 16.62 -19.67
CA VAL A 27 -0.32 15.79 -18.81
C VAL A 27 -1.04 14.72 -19.63
N ARG A 28 -1.53 15.07 -20.83
CA ARG A 28 -2.11 14.11 -21.77
C ARG A 28 -1.08 13.05 -22.23
N TYR A 29 0.15 13.49 -22.53
CA TYR A 29 1.24 12.57 -22.83
C TYR A 29 1.49 11.59 -21.68
N LEU A 30 1.49 12.06 -20.43
CA LEU A 30 1.69 11.21 -19.26
C LEU A 30 0.62 10.11 -19.16
N GLU A 31 -0.63 10.44 -19.43
CA GLU A 31 -1.74 9.47 -19.34
C GLU A 31 -1.74 8.50 -20.51
N VAL A 32 -1.66 9.01 -21.74
CA VAL A 32 -1.89 8.21 -22.95
C VAL A 32 -0.63 7.47 -23.41
N ILE A 33 0.52 8.14 -23.41
CA ILE A 33 1.77 7.58 -23.96
C ILE A 33 2.65 6.98 -22.87
N ALA A 34 2.90 7.73 -21.79
CA ALA A 34 3.75 7.26 -20.70
C ALA A 34 3.06 6.29 -19.73
N GLY A 35 1.77 6.02 -19.92
CA GLY A 35 0.99 5.04 -19.14
C GLY A 35 0.95 5.35 -17.63
N LYS A 36 1.06 6.63 -17.24
CA LYS A 36 0.96 7.04 -15.84
C LYS A 36 -0.50 7.00 -15.40
N SER A 37 -0.73 6.71 -14.10
CA SER A 37 -2.08 6.78 -13.57
C SER A 37 -2.61 8.23 -13.61
N ALA A 38 -3.93 8.39 -13.77
CA ALA A 38 -4.61 9.69 -13.75
C ALA A 38 -4.26 10.50 -12.48
N ASN A 39 -4.14 9.84 -11.31
CA ASN A 39 -3.71 10.50 -10.08
C ASN A 39 -2.26 11.03 -10.15
N THR A 40 -1.36 10.34 -10.85
CA THR A 40 0.01 10.81 -11.05
C THR A 40 0.03 12.01 -11.98
N ALA A 41 -0.67 11.93 -13.11
CA ALA A 41 -0.80 13.01 -14.08
C ALA A 41 -1.41 14.26 -13.43
N PHE A 42 -2.48 14.09 -12.66
CA PHE A 42 -3.10 15.18 -11.89
C PHE A 42 -2.17 15.79 -10.84
N SER A 43 -1.39 14.97 -10.13
CA SER A 43 -0.41 15.48 -9.17
C SER A 43 0.65 16.33 -9.85
N TYR A 44 1.14 15.92 -11.02
CA TYR A 44 2.10 16.68 -11.81
C TYR A 44 1.49 17.97 -12.37
N TYR A 45 0.24 17.90 -12.84
CA TYR A 45 -0.52 19.07 -13.22
C TYR A 45 -0.59 20.13 -12.10
N CYS A 46 -0.97 19.71 -10.89
CA CYS A 46 -1.02 20.61 -9.74
C CYS A 46 0.35 21.21 -9.39
N ASP A 47 1.42 20.41 -9.50
CA ASP A 47 2.78 20.89 -9.23
C ASP A 47 3.23 21.93 -10.24
N LEU A 48 2.98 21.70 -11.53
CA LEU A 48 3.34 22.61 -12.62
C LEU A 48 2.51 23.91 -12.56
N ARG A 49 1.23 23.84 -12.22
CA ARG A 49 0.42 25.05 -11.93
C ARG A 49 1.01 25.85 -10.78
N GLY A 50 1.43 25.20 -9.72
CA GLY A 50 2.10 25.84 -8.59
C GLY A 50 3.38 26.56 -9.03
N PHE A 51 4.16 25.93 -9.90
CA PHE A 51 5.35 26.51 -10.47
C PHE A 51 5.04 27.71 -11.41
N SER A 52 4.01 27.57 -12.27
CA SER A 52 3.54 28.67 -13.12
C SER A 52 3.20 29.93 -12.33
N ARG A 53 2.45 29.77 -11.23
CA ARG A 53 2.07 30.85 -10.32
C ARG A 53 3.27 31.51 -9.67
N PHE A 54 4.22 30.70 -9.17
CA PHE A 54 5.47 31.20 -8.60
C PHE A 54 6.27 32.00 -9.63
N MET A 55 6.42 31.49 -10.86
CA MET A 55 7.18 32.14 -11.91
C MET A 55 6.54 33.47 -12.35
N LYS A 56 5.22 33.55 -12.45
CA LYS A 56 4.51 34.80 -12.75
C LYS A 56 4.79 35.87 -11.69
N ARG A 57 4.71 35.52 -10.41
CA ARG A 57 5.05 36.45 -9.33
C ARG A 57 6.51 36.87 -9.39
N ARG A 58 7.43 35.94 -9.57
CA ARG A 58 8.87 36.19 -9.66
C ARG A 58 9.26 37.10 -10.82
N ARG A 59 8.58 36.94 -11.96
CA ARG A 59 8.82 37.74 -13.17
C ARG A 59 8.06 39.08 -13.19
N GLY A 60 7.35 39.42 -12.11
CA GLY A 60 6.55 40.65 -12.01
C GLY A 60 5.39 40.73 -13.00
N LEU A 61 4.86 39.57 -13.45
CA LEU A 61 3.71 39.49 -14.39
C LEU A 61 2.37 39.68 -13.63
N VAL A 62 2.41 39.77 -12.32
CA VAL A 62 1.27 40.03 -11.42
C VAL A 62 1.72 40.96 -10.31
N PRO A 63 0.81 41.72 -9.66
CA PRO A 63 1.14 42.57 -8.51
C PRO A 63 1.84 41.76 -7.40
N ALA A 64 2.82 42.36 -6.73
CA ALA A 64 3.66 41.69 -5.73
C ALA A 64 2.90 41.20 -4.50
N ASP A 65 1.79 41.86 -4.19
CA ASP A 65 0.89 41.56 -3.07
C ASP A 65 -0.12 40.45 -3.37
N THR A 66 -0.19 39.99 -4.64
CA THR A 66 -1.12 38.90 -5.01
C THR A 66 -0.71 37.59 -4.35
N GLU A 67 -1.63 36.97 -3.62
CA GLU A 67 -1.38 35.66 -3.05
C GLU A 67 -1.19 34.61 -4.14
N ILE A 68 -0.19 33.71 -3.99
CA ILE A 68 0.14 32.69 -5.00
C ILE A 68 -1.05 31.83 -5.41
N LYS A 69 -1.95 31.52 -4.44
CA LYS A 69 -3.15 30.72 -4.73
C LYS A 69 -4.11 31.39 -5.71
N ASP A 70 -4.14 32.74 -5.75
CA ASP A 70 -5.06 33.55 -6.53
C ASP A 70 -4.50 33.94 -7.91
N ILE A 71 -3.21 33.67 -8.16
CA ILE A 71 -2.59 33.90 -9.46
C ILE A 71 -3.15 32.91 -10.49
N ASP A 72 -3.65 33.43 -11.63
CA ASP A 72 -4.01 32.59 -12.77
C ASP A 72 -2.77 31.93 -13.38
N PRO A 73 -2.67 30.59 -13.46
CA PRO A 73 -1.50 29.90 -14.02
C PRO A 73 -1.47 29.88 -15.56
N LYS A 74 -2.50 30.38 -16.25
CA LYS A 74 -2.60 30.43 -17.71
C LYS A 74 -1.68 31.49 -18.33
N GLY A 75 -1.59 31.50 -19.66
CA GLY A 75 -0.92 32.56 -20.43
C GLY A 75 0.62 32.49 -20.45
N LEU A 76 1.18 31.35 -20.08
CA LEU A 76 2.62 31.08 -20.28
C LEU A 76 2.78 30.21 -21.51
N ASP A 77 3.60 30.65 -22.42
CA ASP A 77 3.91 30.00 -23.71
C ASP A 77 5.23 29.23 -23.67
N THR A 78 5.56 28.57 -24.76
CA THR A 78 6.82 27.81 -24.90
C THR A 78 8.05 28.70 -24.79
N ALA A 79 7.97 29.95 -25.26
CA ALA A 79 9.09 30.91 -25.16
C ALA A 79 9.34 31.25 -23.68
N PHE A 80 8.29 31.43 -22.90
CA PHE A 80 8.41 31.61 -21.45
C PHE A 80 9.12 30.42 -20.78
N TRP A 81 8.72 29.17 -21.10
CA TRP A 81 9.37 27.99 -20.55
C TRP A 81 10.85 27.89 -20.95
N GLY A 82 11.20 28.31 -22.16
CA GLY A 82 12.58 28.37 -22.62
C GLY A 82 13.42 29.45 -21.92
N SER A 83 12.78 30.47 -21.33
CA SER A 83 13.45 31.53 -20.57
C SER A 83 13.78 31.18 -19.13
N VAL A 84 13.23 30.07 -18.62
CA VAL A 84 13.45 29.60 -17.25
C VAL A 84 14.86 29.05 -17.10
N ARG A 85 15.57 29.52 -16.10
CA ARG A 85 16.93 29.12 -15.81
C ARG A 85 17.02 28.27 -14.53
N LYS A 86 18.16 27.65 -14.33
CA LYS A 86 18.46 26.82 -13.15
C LYS A 86 18.26 27.59 -11.84
N GLU A 87 18.59 28.87 -11.82
CA GLU A 87 18.43 29.77 -10.68
C GLU A 87 16.96 29.94 -10.30
N ASP A 88 16.05 30.00 -11.28
CA ASP A 88 14.61 30.08 -11.03
C ASP A 88 14.09 28.80 -10.33
N ILE A 89 14.63 27.65 -10.72
CA ILE A 89 14.29 26.38 -10.07
C ILE A 89 14.80 26.36 -8.63
N TYR A 90 16.03 26.79 -8.35
CA TYR A 90 16.55 26.89 -6.99
C TYR A 90 15.70 27.80 -6.11
N GLU A 91 15.32 28.97 -6.62
CA GLU A 91 14.44 29.90 -5.90
C GLU A 91 13.06 29.31 -5.62
N TYR A 92 12.51 28.54 -6.58
CA TYR A 92 11.26 27.83 -6.35
C TYR A 92 11.40 26.78 -5.25
N LEU A 93 12.47 25.99 -5.25
CA LEU A 93 12.72 24.98 -4.20
C LEU A 93 12.93 25.64 -2.83
N TYR A 94 13.61 26.80 -2.81
CA TYR A 94 13.77 27.60 -1.59
C TYR A 94 12.43 28.11 -1.08
N PHE A 95 11.61 28.69 -1.95
CA PHE A 95 10.25 29.14 -1.65
C PHE A 95 9.39 28.00 -1.07
N LEU A 96 9.39 26.83 -1.71
CA LEU A 96 8.66 25.65 -1.25
C LEU A 96 9.06 25.23 0.16
N ASN A 97 10.34 25.30 0.46
CA ASN A 97 10.87 24.85 1.75
C ASN A 97 10.66 25.88 2.86
N ARG A 98 11.00 27.15 2.60
CA ARG A 98 11.02 28.21 3.61
C ARG A 98 9.67 28.91 3.80
N GLU A 99 8.99 29.25 2.71
CA GLU A 99 7.72 29.99 2.79
C GLU A 99 6.52 29.03 2.87
N CYS A 100 6.53 27.90 2.13
CA CYS A 100 5.43 26.96 2.16
C CYS A 100 5.58 25.85 3.23
N GLY A 101 6.71 25.73 3.91
CA GLY A 101 6.96 24.72 4.93
C GLY A 101 6.90 23.26 4.41
N ASN A 102 7.21 23.04 3.13
CA ASN A 102 7.11 21.72 2.53
C ASN A 102 8.18 20.76 3.07
N LYS A 103 7.79 19.50 3.27
CA LYS A 103 8.73 18.44 3.60
C LYS A 103 9.65 18.12 2.42
N LYS A 104 10.88 17.66 2.71
CA LYS A 104 11.88 17.24 1.70
C LYS A 104 11.29 16.30 0.61
N SER A 105 10.42 15.35 1.01
CA SER A 105 9.77 14.43 0.07
C SER A 105 8.80 15.12 -0.90
N SER A 106 8.03 16.10 -0.41
CA SER A 106 7.12 16.89 -1.25
C SER A 106 7.89 17.78 -2.23
N THR A 107 8.99 18.38 -1.79
CA THR A 107 9.89 19.17 -2.63
C THR A 107 10.56 18.30 -3.71
N ALA A 108 11.03 17.10 -3.34
CA ALA A 108 11.61 16.15 -4.30
C ALA A 108 10.58 15.71 -5.36
N ARG A 109 9.32 15.45 -4.99
CA ARG A 109 8.25 15.11 -5.93
C ARG A 109 7.97 16.24 -6.90
N ARG A 110 7.89 17.49 -6.41
CA ARG A 110 7.70 18.68 -7.28
C ARG A 110 8.87 18.92 -8.22
N LEU A 111 10.09 18.65 -7.78
CA LEU A 111 11.25 18.69 -8.69
C LEU A 111 11.15 17.59 -9.74
N ALA A 112 10.69 16.38 -9.38
CA ALA A 112 10.50 15.29 -10.34
C ALA A 112 9.44 15.63 -11.40
N SER A 113 8.36 16.36 -11.04
CA SER A 113 7.38 16.83 -12.02
C SER A 113 7.95 17.86 -12.98
N LEU A 114 8.82 18.77 -12.50
CA LEU A 114 9.55 19.72 -13.35
C LEU A 114 10.55 19.02 -14.27
N HIS A 115 11.31 18.04 -13.75
CA HIS A 115 12.22 17.23 -14.57
C HIS A 115 11.46 16.55 -15.72
N GLY A 116 10.35 15.89 -15.42
CA GLY A 116 9.55 15.21 -16.44
C GLY A 116 8.96 16.17 -17.47
N PHE A 117 8.54 17.37 -17.05
CA PHE A 117 7.99 18.39 -17.95
C PHE A 117 9.06 18.93 -18.89
N TYR A 118 10.23 19.32 -18.40
CA TYR A 118 11.30 19.82 -19.24
C TYR A 118 11.93 18.73 -20.11
N ASP A 119 12.02 17.49 -19.61
CA ASP A 119 12.42 16.34 -20.41
C ASP A 119 11.47 16.11 -21.60
N TYR A 120 10.15 16.21 -21.35
CA TYR A 120 9.14 16.16 -22.41
C TYR A 120 9.34 17.26 -23.46
N LEU A 121 9.50 18.53 -23.03
CA LEU A 121 9.66 19.65 -23.94
C LEU A 121 10.95 19.57 -24.80
N VAL A 122 12.03 19.03 -24.24
CA VAL A 122 13.32 18.89 -24.92
C VAL A 122 13.36 17.63 -25.77
N ASN A 123 13.07 16.45 -25.17
CA ASN A 123 13.41 15.15 -25.78
C ASN A 123 12.23 14.48 -26.49
N GLN A 124 10.96 14.85 -26.17
CA GLN A 124 9.80 14.22 -26.81
C GLN A 124 9.21 15.07 -27.93
N VAL A 125 9.08 16.38 -27.69
CA VAL A 125 8.44 17.30 -28.67
C VAL A 125 9.38 18.31 -29.26
N ASN A 126 10.65 18.37 -28.88
CA ASN A 126 11.71 19.24 -29.40
C ASN A 126 11.30 20.73 -29.43
N LYS A 127 10.49 21.17 -28.45
CA LYS A 127 10.08 22.57 -28.32
C LYS A 127 11.15 23.42 -27.64
N LEU A 128 12.06 22.84 -26.89
CA LEU A 128 13.18 23.47 -26.20
C LEU A 128 14.48 22.73 -26.52
N THR A 129 15.61 23.43 -26.40
CA THR A 129 16.97 22.89 -26.65
C THR A 129 17.66 22.50 -25.35
N GLU A 130 17.30 23.11 -24.22
CA GLU A 130 17.96 22.88 -22.93
C GLU A 130 16.95 22.57 -21.83
N ASN A 131 17.35 21.69 -20.92
CA ASN A 131 16.60 21.34 -19.74
C ASN A 131 17.22 22.00 -18.49
N PRO A 132 16.63 23.07 -17.92
CA PRO A 132 17.20 23.80 -16.79
C PRO A 132 17.25 22.96 -15.51
N THR A 133 16.57 21.84 -15.47
CA THR A 133 16.52 20.94 -14.29
C THR A 133 17.55 19.82 -14.35
N ALA A 134 18.19 19.55 -15.51
CA ALA A 134 19.00 18.35 -15.75
C ALA A 134 20.11 18.10 -14.71
N SER A 135 20.75 19.17 -14.22
CA SER A 135 21.83 19.06 -13.23
C SER A 135 21.37 19.16 -11.77
N ILE A 136 20.07 19.34 -11.52
CA ILE A 136 19.55 19.54 -10.16
C ILE A 136 19.22 18.18 -9.52
N LYS A 137 19.94 17.82 -8.47
CA LYS A 137 19.68 16.60 -7.72
C LYS A 137 18.58 16.83 -6.68
N PRO A 138 17.67 15.87 -6.50
CA PRO A 138 16.65 15.97 -5.46
C PRO A 138 17.29 16.03 -4.05
N PRO A 139 16.65 16.71 -3.10
CA PRO A 139 17.10 16.74 -1.72
C PRO A 139 17.26 15.32 -1.17
N LYS A 140 18.38 15.06 -0.47
CA LYS A 140 18.57 13.79 0.23
C LYS A 140 17.44 13.59 1.24
N GLN A 141 16.76 12.47 1.11
CA GLN A 141 15.72 12.09 2.05
C GLN A 141 16.34 11.34 3.22
N ASP A 142 15.96 11.70 4.43
CA ASP A 142 16.37 10.97 5.61
C ASP A 142 15.64 9.61 5.59
N LYS A 143 16.39 8.52 5.71
CA LYS A 143 15.82 7.18 5.84
C LYS A 143 15.24 7.04 7.26
N VAL A 144 14.00 7.43 7.44
CA VAL A 144 13.29 7.22 8.72
C VAL A 144 12.73 5.81 8.71
N LEU A 145 13.03 5.04 9.75
CA LEU A 145 12.44 3.71 9.93
C LEU A 145 10.90 3.82 9.99
N PRO A 146 10.18 2.95 9.27
CA PRO A 146 8.73 2.97 9.28
C PRO A 146 8.21 2.71 10.70
N LYS A 147 7.31 3.57 11.18
CA LYS A 147 6.58 3.30 12.41
C LYS A 147 5.49 2.26 12.14
N TYR A 148 5.43 1.24 12.96
CA TYR A 148 4.40 0.20 12.96
C TYR A 148 3.79 0.06 14.36
N LEU A 149 2.61 -0.54 14.45
CA LEU A 149 1.94 -0.84 15.72
C LEU A 149 2.49 -2.16 16.29
N THR A 150 2.62 -2.21 17.60
CA THR A 150 2.83 -3.50 18.29
C THR A 150 1.55 -4.36 18.20
N ALA A 151 1.63 -5.63 18.58
CA ALA A 151 0.45 -6.50 18.66
C ALA A 151 -0.59 -5.93 19.62
N GLU A 152 -0.18 -5.46 20.79
CA GLU A 152 -1.04 -4.82 21.80
C GLU A 152 -1.74 -3.59 21.24
N GLN A 153 -0.98 -2.66 20.64
CA GLN A 153 -1.54 -1.46 20.01
C GLN A 153 -2.50 -1.80 18.86
N SER A 154 -2.27 -2.90 18.17
CA SER A 154 -3.18 -3.38 17.12
C SER A 154 -4.48 -3.88 17.71
N MET A 155 -4.45 -4.52 18.87
CA MET A 155 -5.66 -4.94 19.61
C MET A 155 -6.42 -3.73 20.13
N ASP A 156 -5.75 -2.73 20.72
CA ASP A 156 -6.39 -1.47 21.17
C ASP A 156 -7.11 -0.77 20.01
N LEU A 157 -6.50 -0.77 18.80
CA LEU A 157 -7.12 -0.22 17.62
C LEU A 157 -8.37 -1.00 17.20
N LEU A 158 -8.34 -2.32 17.20
CA LEU A 158 -9.49 -3.17 16.88
C LEU A 158 -10.63 -2.93 17.87
N GLU A 159 -10.33 -2.89 19.14
CA GLU A 159 -11.32 -2.61 20.20
C GLU A 159 -11.96 -1.23 20.00
N SER A 160 -11.16 -0.19 19.71
CA SER A 160 -11.67 1.16 19.52
C SER A 160 -12.67 1.28 18.37
N THR A 161 -12.58 0.44 17.33
CA THR A 161 -13.53 0.44 16.21
C THR A 161 -14.92 -0.03 16.62
N GLN A 162 -15.04 -0.83 17.66
CA GLN A 162 -16.33 -1.35 18.13
C GLN A 162 -17.13 -0.30 18.93
N TYR A 163 -16.44 0.58 19.66
CA TYR A 163 -17.09 1.55 20.54
C TYR A 163 -17.28 2.95 19.95
N GLN A 164 -16.51 3.29 18.91
CA GLN A 164 -16.43 4.67 18.39
C GLN A 164 -17.07 4.85 17.00
N SER A 165 -17.71 3.83 16.48
CA SER A 165 -18.21 3.82 15.11
C SER A 165 -19.75 3.84 15.02
N ASP A 166 -20.27 4.57 14.02
CA ASP A 166 -21.69 4.50 13.61
C ASP A 166 -22.02 3.15 12.93
N PHE A 167 -21.02 2.39 12.52
CA PHE A 167 -21.16 1.10 11.86
C PHE A 167 -19.98 0.19 12.26
N PRO A 168 -20.02 -0.32 13.51
CA PRO A 168 -18.89 -1.05 14.12
C PRO A 168 -18.44 -2.25 13.31
N GLU A 169 -19.35 -3.08 12.83
CA GLU A 169 -19.05 -4.32 12.12
C GLU A 169 -18.25 -4.04 10.85
N ARG A 170 -18.59 -2.96 10.12
CA ARG A 170 -17.86 -2.52 8.93
C ARG A 170 -16.47 -2.05 9.27
N ASP A 171 -16.38 -1.15 10.25
CA ASP A 171 -15.12 -0.47 10.57
C ASP A 171 -14.13 -1.45 11.20
N TYR A 172 -14.61 -2.37 12.04
CA TYR A 172 -13.85 -3.49 12.57
C TYR A 172 -13.31 -4.38 11.43
N CYS A 173 -14.18 -4.82 10.52
CA CYS A 173 -13.81 -5.66 9.39
C CYS A 173 -12.72 -5.00 8.52
N MET A 174 -12.84 -3.70 8.21
CA MET A 174 -11.81 -2.99 7.45
C MET A 174 -10.46 -2.99 8.16
N VAL A 175 -10.43 -2.78 9.48
CA VAL A 175 -9.17 -2.76 10.25
C VAL A 175 -8.57 -4.16 10.36
N VAL A 176 -9.40 -5.19 10.59
CA VAL A 176 -8.95 -6.60 10.57
C VAL A 176 -8.26 -6.93 9.24
N LEU A 177 -8.89 -6.59 8.10
CA LEU A 177 -8.32 -6.84 6.78
C LEU A 177 -7.01 -6.05 6.53
N PHE A 178 -6.91 -4.81 7.00
CA PHE A 178 -5.66 -4.06 6.92
C PHE A 178 -4.53 -4.71 7.71
N LEU A 179 -4.81 -5.17 8.92
CA LEU A 179 -3.81 -5.72 9.84
C LEU A 179 -3.41 -7.16 9.51
N ASN A 180 -4.31 -7.97 8.95
CA ASN A 180 -4.04 -9.37 8.62
C ASN A 180 -3.63 -9.59 7.16
N CYS A 181 -4.26 -8.88 6.22
CA CYS A 181 -3.99 -9.07 4.79
C CYS A 181 -3.03 -8.03 4.22
N GLY A 182 -2.71 -6.97 4.94
CA GLY A 182 -1.85 -5.89 4.46
C GLY A 182 -2.34 -5.23 3.18
N MET A 183 -3.66 -5.11 2.99
CA MET A 183 -4.27 -4.51 1.80
C MET A 183 -3.89 -3.04 1.64
N ARG A 184 -3.86 -2.56 0.38
CA ARG A 184 -3.84 -1.12 0.12
C ARG A 184 -5.24 -0.54 0.32
N LEU A 185 -5.30 0.73 0.72
CA LEU A 185 -6.58 1.42 0.89
C LEU A 185 -7.47 1.34 -0.36
N SER A 186 -6.90 1.57 -1.54
CA SER A 186 -7.64 1.48 -2.80
C SER A 186 -8.10 0.06 -3.13
N GLU A 187 -7.32 -0.97 -2.79
CA GLU A 187 -7.72 -2.38 -2.97
C GLU A 187 -8.94 -2.70 -2.12
N LEU A 188 -8.93 -2.31 -0.84
CA LEU A 188 -10.06 -2.50 0.07
C LEU A 188 -11.32 -1.77 -0.40
N VAL A 189 -11.20 -0.50 -0.80
CA VAL A 189 -12.35 0.31 -1.23
C VAL A 189 -12.95 -0.17 -2.56
N CYS A 190 -12.11 -0.65 -3.50
CA CYS A 190 -12.56 -1.10 -4.81
C CYS A 190 -13.09 -2.54 -4.82
N MET A 191 -13.00 -3.27 -3.72
CA MET A 191 -13.42 -4.67 -3.61
C MET A 191 -14.92 -4.82 -3.82
N ASP A 192 -15.30 -5.76 -4.68
CA ASP A 192 -16.67 -6.16 -4.97
C ASP A 192 -17.02 -7.50 -4.29
N LEU A 193 -18.31 -7.77 -4.11
CA LEU A 193 -18.79 -9.02 -3.51
C LEU A 193 -18.30 -10.25 -4.30
N ASP A 194 -18.25 -10.12 -5.65
CA ASP A 194 -17.78 -11.18 -6.55
C ASP A 194 -16.27 -11.48 -6.41
N ASP A 195 -15.53 -10.64 -5.67
CA ASP A 195 -14.08 -10.84 -5.43
C ASP A 195 -13.80 -11.69 -4.19
N ILE A 196 -14.81 -11.98 -3.38
CA ILE A 196 -14.67 -12.72 -2.11
C ILE A 196 -15.11 -14.16 -2.30
N ASP A 197 -14.23 -15.09 -1.97
CA ASP A 197 -14.52 -16.51 -1.85
C ASP A 197 -14.27 -16.92 -0.40
N LEU A 198 -15.36 -17.04 0.39
CA LEU A 198 -15.27 -17.44 1.79
C LEU A 198 -15.05 -18.95 1.96
N GLU A 199 -15.44 -19.78 0.98
CA GLU A 199 -15.22 -21.22 1.04
C GLU A 199 -13.73 -21.55 0.88
N GLN A 200 -13.09 -20.89 -0.11
CA GLN A 200 -11.64 -21.01 -0.33
C GLN A 200 -10.83 -20.07 0.54
N ARG A 201 -11.49 -19.28 1.40
CA ARG A 201 -10.84 -18.28 2.29
C ARG A 201 -9.88 -17.36 1.56
N GLN A 202 -10.32 -16.79 0.44
CA GLN A 202 -9.49 -15.93 -0.39
C GLN A 202 -10.24 -14.73 -0.94
N ILE A 203 -9.49 -13.68 -1.27
CA ILE A 203 -9.98 -12.46 -1.92
C ILE A 203 -9.12 -12.17 -3.13
N ARG A 204 -9.74 -11.89 -4.25
CA ARG A 204 -9.09 -11.38 -5.45
C ARG A 204 -8.98 -9.86 -5.38
N LEU A 205 -7.77 -9.34 -5.42
CA LEU A 205 -7.50 -7.91 -5.36
C LEU A 205 -6.90 -7.39 -6.66
N PHE A 206 -7.34 -6.21 -7.07
CA PHE A 206 -6.82 -5.50 -8.23
C PHE A 206 -5.89 -4.37 -7.78
N GLY A 207 -4.61 -4.50 -8.10
CA GLY A 207 -3.59 -3.50 -7.78
C GLY A 207 -3.41 -2.47 -8.89
N LYS A 208 -2.37 -1.63 -8.75
CA LYS A 208 -2.00 -0.62 -9.74
C LYS A 208 -1.72 -1.27 -11.11
N GLY A 209 -2.39 -0.77 -12.16
CA GLY A 209 -2.29 -1.29 -13.52
C GLY A 209 -3.07 -2.58 -13.76
N HIS A 210 -4.18 -2.78 -13.05
CA HIS A 210 -5.05 -3.96 -13.14
C HIS A 210 -4.34 -5.30 -12.88
N LYS A 211 -3.21 -5.29 -12.16
CA LYS A 211 -2.55 -6.53 -11.75
C LYS A 211 -3.35 -7.20 -10.65
N GLU A 212 -3.79 -8.40 -10.92
CA GLU A 212 -4.49 -9.24 -9.95
C GLU A 212 -3.52 -9.86 -8.95
N ARG A 213 -3.97 -10.01 -7.72
CA ARG A 213 -3.33 -10.85 -6.71
C ARG A 213 -4.37 -11.49 -5.82
N MET A 214 -4.12 -12.72 -5.42
CA MET A 214 -4.93 -13.41 -4.40
C MET A 214 -4.39 -13.07 -3.01
N VAL A 215 -5.29 -12.95 -2.07
CA VAL A 215 -4.99 -12.79 -0.63
C VAL A 215 -5.76 -13.85 0.13
N TYR A 216 -5.07 -14.60 0.98
CA TYR A 216 -5.67 -15.63 1.82
C TYR A 216 -6.15 -15.02 3.12
N LEU A 217 -7.28 -15.55 3.61
CA LEU A 217 -7.96 -15.10 4.83
C LEU A 217 -7.70 -16.07 5.96
N ASN A 218 -7.26 -15.55 7.09
CA ASN A 218 -7.30 -16.31 8.34
C ASN A 218 -8.70 -16.25 8.98
N GLU A 219 -8.91 -17.00 10.04
CA GLU A 219 -10.21 -17.12 10.73
C GLU A 219 -10.77 -15.75 11.11
N ALA A 220 -9.97 -14.89 11.73
CA ALA A 220 -10.40 -13.54 12.14
C ALA A 220 -10.91 -12.69 10.96
N CYS A 221 -10.31 -12.83 9.77
CA CYS A 221 -10.78 -12.15 8.57
C CYS A 221 -12.12 -12.69 8.07
N VAL A 222 -12.29 -14.01 8.10
CA VAL A 222 -13.54 -14.69 7.69
C VAL A 222 -14.67 -14.28 8.60
N GLU A 223 -14.49 -14.38 9.92
CA GLU A 223 -15.49 -13.97 10.91
C GLU A 223 -15.89 -12.49 10.77
N ALA A 224 -14.90 -11.61 10.65
CA ALA A 224 -15.15 -10.18 10.49
C ALA A 224 -15.93 -9.86 9.21
N LEU A 225 -15.64 -10.57 8.11
CA LEU A 225 -16.37 -10.44 6.85
C LEU A 225 -17.79 -10.96 6.98
N GLN A 226 -17.99 -12.13 7.57
CA GLN A 226 -19.31 -12.73 7.76
C GLN A 226 -20.22 -11.84 8.61
N LEU A 227 -19.72 -11.34 9.74
CA LEU A 227 -20.45 -10.41 10.62
C LEU A 227 -20.85 -9.12 9.86
N TYR A 228 -19.91 -8.54 9.14
CA TYR A 228 -20.20 -7.32 8.39
C TYR A 228 -21.16 -7.58 7.23
N LEU A 229 -20.96 -8.62 6.43
CA LEU A 229 -21.82 -8.94 5.28
C LEU A 229 -23.25 -9.28 5.71
N ALA A 230 -23.44 -10.01 6.81
CA ALA A 230 -24.76 -10.25 7.38
C ALA A 230 -25.46 -8.92 7.71
N LYS A 231 -24.76 -7.97 8.34
CA LYS A 231 -25.31 -6.65 8.66
C LYS A 231 -25.55 -5.79 7.42
N ARG A 232 -24.61 -5.84 6.44
CA ARG A 232 -24.74 -5.13 5.18
C ARG A 232 -25.99 -5.56 4.40
N ASN A 233 -26.22 -6.85 4.31
CA ASN A 233 -27.35 -7.41 3.53
C ASN A 233 -28.73 -7.12 4.16
N THR A 234 -28.77 -6.84 5.47
CA THR A 234 -30.01 -6.40 6.16
C THR A 234 -30.21 -4.89 6.17
N MET A 235 -29.36 -4.10 5.47
CA MET A 235 -29.50 -2.64 5.44
C MET A 235 -30.73 -2.23 4.63
N GLU A 236 -31.71 -1.63 5.30
CA GLU A 236 -32.89 -1.08 4.64
C GLU A 236 -32.53 -0.06 3.57
N GLY A 237 -33.07 -0.22 2.35
CA GLY A 237 -32.84 0.66 1.19
C GLY A 237 -31.45 0.56 0.57
N LEU A 238 -30.68 -0.49 0.83
CA LEU A 238 -29.51 -0.83 0.02
C LEU A 238 -29.97 -1.28 -1.36
N ASN A 239 -29.31 -0.74 -2.40
CA ASN A 239 -29.58 -1.19 -3.76
C ASN A 239 -29.15 -2.67 -3.91
N PRO A 240 -30.03 -3.59 -4.30
CA PRO A 240 -29.67 -5.00 -4.50
C PRO A 240 -28.55 -5.22 -5.55
N LYS A 241 -28.37 -4.25 -6.47
CA LYS A 241 -27.31 -4.29 -7.50
C LYS A 241 -26.00 -3.65 -7.04
N GLU A 242 -25.91 -3.15 -5.79
CA GLU A 242 -24.66 -2.58 -5.27
C GLU A 242 -23.65 -3.69 -5.00
N LYS A 243 -22.61 -3.74 -5.83
CA LYS A 243 -21.57 -4.76 -5.77
C LYS A 243 -20.49 -4.46 -4.72
N ALA A 244 -20.33 -3.18 -4.33
CA ALA A 244 -19.28 -2.80 -3.40
C ALA A 244 -19.38 -3.58 -2.08
N VAL A 245 -18.29 -4.18 -1.63
CA VAL A 245 -18.25 -4.81 -0.31
C VAL A 245 -18.51 -3.77 0.77
N PHE A 246 -17.71 -2.71 0.81
CA PHE A 246 -17.82 -1.67 1.83
C PHE A 246 -18.68 -0.50 1.38
N VAL A 247 -19.79 -0.29 2.08
CA VAL A 247 -20.75 0.78 1.78
C VAL A 247 -20.85 1.78 2.93
N THR A 248 -21.26 3.00 2.58
CA THR A 248 -21.57 4.05 3.55
C THR A 248 -22.92 3.79 4.22
N ARG A 249 -23.07 4.11 5.52
CA ARG A 249 -24.31 3.88 6.25
C ARG A 249 -25.49 4.68 5.71
N ARG A 250 -25.27 5.94 5.31
CA ARG A 250 -26.35 6.83 4.90
C ARG A 250 -26.74 6.66 3.43
N ARG A 251 -25.74 6.76 2.52
CA ARG A 251 -25.98 6.70 1.07
C ARG A 251 -26.07 5.29 0.53
N LYS A 252 -25.52 4.31 1.27
CA LYS A 252 -25.47 2.89 0.86
C LYS A 252 -24.77 2.68 -0.48
N GLU A 253 -23.82 3.55 -0.76
CA GLU A 253 -22.94 3.54 -1.93
C GLU A 253 -21.54 3.12 -1.48
N ARG A 254 -20.70 2.70 -2.40
CA ARG A 254 -19.29 2.39 -2.17
C ARG A 254 -18.63 3.45 -1.30
N ILE A 255 -17.93 3.03 -0.26
CA ILE A 255 -17.18 3.93 0.62
C ILE A 255 -15.99 4.56 -0.12
N SER A 256 -15.70 5.84 0.12
CA SER A 256 -14.54 6.49 -0.48
C SER A 256 -13.25 6.28 0.34
N ASN A 257 -12.10 6.36 -0.34
CA ASN A 257 -10.78 6.32 0.32
C ASN A 257 -10.68 7.32 1.48
N ARG A 258 -11.16 8.56 1.24
CA ARG A 258 -11.16 9.62 2.25
C ARG A 258 -11.98 9.25 3.48
N ARG A 259 -13.15 8.61 3.27
CA ARG A 259 -14.00 8.20 4.39
C ARG A 259 -13.33 7.09 5.22
N VAL A 260 -12.72 6.11 4.58
CA VAL A 260 -11.95 5.06 5.28
C VAL A 260 -10.78 5.66 6.06
N GLU A 261 -10.03 6.60 5.47
CA GLU A 261 -8.95 7.31 6.17
C GLU A 261 -9.45 8.07 7.41
N GLN A 262 -10.60 8.73 7.30
CA GLN A 262 -11.22 9.44 8.43
C GLN A 262 -11.63 8.47 9.54
N LEU A 263 -12.26 7.35 9.20
CA LEU A 263 -12.70 6.33 10.16
C LEU A 263 -11.52 5.71 10.89
N VAL A 264 -10.51 5.26 10.13
CA VAL A 264 -9.30 4.66 10.71
C VAL A 264 -8.52 5.68 11.56
N THR A 265 -8.41 6.93 11.11
CA THR A 265 -7.76 8.00 11.90
C THR A 265 -8.53 8.29 13.18
N GLY A 266 -9.87 8.28 13.14
CA GLY A 266 -10.74 8.42 14.30
C GLY A 266 -10.51 7.30 15.32
N ALA A 267 -10.53 6.05 14.86
CA ALA A 267 -10.27 4.88 15.69
C ALA A 267 -8.86 4.92 16.32
N MET A 268 -7.83 5.25 15.53
CA MET A 268 -6.47 5.43 16.05
C MET A 268 -6.38 6.51 17.13
N LYS A 269 -7.09 7.63 16.94
CA LYS A 269 -7.13 8.71 17.93
C LYS A 269 -7.80 8.24 19.22
N ALA A 270 -8.89 7.49 19.13
CA ALA A 270 -9.61 6.92 20.25
C ALA A 270 -8.75 5.93 21.05
N ALA A 271 -7.96 5.11 20.34
CA ALA A 271 -6.97 4.20 20.93
C ALA A 271 -5.69 4.91 21.43
N GLY A 272 -5.62 6.24 21.41
CA GLY A 272 -4.42 7.00 21.83
C GLY A 272 -3.23 6.91 20.87
N LEU A 273 -3.39 6.34 19.67
CA LEU A 273 -2.34 6.09 18.71
C LEU A 273 -2.11 7.31 17.82
N LYS A 274 -1.02 8.04 18.05
CA LYS A 274 -0.68 9.28 17.31
C LYS A 274 0.30 9.00 16.17
N GLY A 275 0.03 9.63 15.01
CA GLY A 275 0.96 9.63 13.88
C GLY A 275 0.92 8.37 13.00
N PHE A 276 -0.14 7.58 13.08
CA PHE A 276 -0.40 6.44 12.21
C PHE A 276 -1.39 6.81 11.09
N SER A 277 -1.47 5.96 10.07
CA SER A 277 -2.35 6.11 8.89
C SER A 277 -2.67 4.73 8.34
N THR A 278 -3.66 4.62 7.46
CA THR A 278 -4.02 3.35 6.78
C THR A 278 -2.81 2.68 6.13
N HIS A 279 -1.91 3.46 5.51
CA HIS A 279 -0.69 2.90 4.91
C HIS A 279 0.25 2.28 5.96
N LYS A 280 0.30 2.84 7.17
CA LYS A 280 1.10 2.28 8.26
C LYS A 280 0.51 0.99 8.84
N LEU A 281 -0.81 0.76 8.73
CA LEU A 281 -1.41 -0.53 9.08
C LEU A 281 -0.89 -1.66 8.18
N ARG A 282 -0.72 -1.38 6.90
CA ARG A 282 -0.08 -2.33 5.98
C ARG A 282 1.38 -2.61 6.35
N HIS A 283 2.13 -1.59 6.79
CA HIS A 283 3.47 -1.79 7.34
C HIS A 283 3.44 -2.61 8.63
N THR A 284 2.45 -2.37 9.49
CA THR A 284 2.23 -3.16 10.70
C THR A 284 2.00 -4.62 10.36
N ALA A 285 1.05 -4.92 9.46
CA ALA A 285 0.78 -6.29 9.00
C ALA A 285 2.07 -6.99 8.51
N ALA A 286 2.81 -6.32 7.64
CA ALA A 286 4.07 -6.84 7.11
C ALA A 286 5.12 -7.10 8.20
N THR A 287 5.26 -6.17 9.14
CA THR A 287 6.24 -6.29 10.23
C THR A 287 5.87 -7.41 11.20
N LEU A 288 4.59 -7.49 11.60
CA LEU A 288 4.13 -8.54 12.50
C LEU A 288 4.28 -9.93 11.87
N MET A 289 3.91 -10.10 10.59
CA MET A 289 4.13 -11.36 9.87
C MET A 289 5.62 -11.74 9.79
N TYR A 290 6.49 -10.76 9.50
CA TYR A 290 7.92 -11.00 9.40
C TYR A 290 8.56 -11.36 10.74
N GLN A 291 8.08 -10.77 11.85
CA GLN A 291 8.55 -11.04 13.20
C GLN A 291 8.22 -12.45 13.72
N THR A 292 7.25 -13.14 13.12
CA THR A 292 6.98 -14.55 13.47
C THR A 292 8.13 -15.48 13.12
N GLY A 293 9.07 -15.04 12.27
CA GLY A 293 10.21 -15.84 11.81
C GLY A 293 9.88 -16.85 10.71
N ASN A 294 8.61 -17.12 10.46
CA ASN A 294 8.14 -18.13 9.50
C ASN A 294 7.95 -17.61 8.06
N VAL A 295 8.13 -16.31 7.84
CA VAL A 295 7.91 -15.67 6.54
C VAL A 295 9.20 -15.01 6.08
N ASP A 296 9.75 -15.47 4.95
CA ASP A 296 10.90 -14.82 4.32
C ASP A 296 10.50 -13.52 3.58
N ILE A 297 11.50 -12.70 3.24
CA ILE A 297 11.28 -11.38 2.63
C ILE A 297 10.70 -11.47 1.21
N LEU A 298 10.95 -12.54 0.47
CA LEU A 298 10.42 -12.74 -0.88
C LEU A 298 8.95 -13.10 -0.81
N THR A 299 8.59 -14.03 0.08
CA THR A 299 7.20 -14.39 0.39
C THR A 299 6.42 -13.17 0.87
N LEU A 300 6.99 -12.36 1.78
CA LEU A 300 6.36 -11.11 2.23
C LEU A 300 6.15 -10.11 1.08
N LYS A 301 7.15 -9.96 0.19
CA LYS A 301 7.03 -9.13 -1.01
C LYS A 301 5.89 -9.59 -1.91
N GLN A 302 5.78 -10.89 -2.12
CA GLN A 302 4.74 -11.51 -2.96
C GLN A 302 3.34 -11.30 -2.34
N LEU A 303 3.20 -11.57 -1.05
CA LEU A 303 1.98 -11.38 -0.27
C LEU A 303 1.50 -9.93 -0.32
N LEU A 304 2.41 -8.97 -0.16
CA LEU A 304 2.10 -7.55 -0.24
C LEU A 304 1.91 -7.04 -1.68
N GLY A 305 2.34 -7.76 -2.71
CA GLY A 305 2.30 -7.30 -4.11
C GLY A 305 3.17 -6.06 -4.32
N HIS A 306 4.42 -6.07 -3.82
CA HIS A 306 5.39 -5.03 -4.08
C HIS A 306 6.04 -5.23 -5.44
N SER A 307 5.92 -4.24 -6.33
CA SER A 307 6.50 -4.27 -7.67
C SER A 307 8.03 -4.07 -7.66
N SER A 308 8.60 -3.55 -6.58
CA SER A 308 10.03 -3.24 -6.45
C SER A 308 10.59 -3.80 -5.15
N VAL A 309 11.82 -4.34 -5.22
CA VAL A 309 12.57 -4.82 -4.04
C VAL A 309 12.88 -3.65 -3.08
N GLY A 310 13.06 -2.44 -3.61
CA GLY A 310 13.33 -1.24 -2.80
C GLY A 310 12.24 -0.91 -1.78
N THR A 311 10.98 -1.26 -2.05
CA THR A 311 9.88 -1.11 -1.08
C THR A 311 9.90 -2.17 0.03
N THR A 312 10.60 -3.28 -0.18
CA THR A 312 10.76 -4.34 0.81
C THR A 312 12.04 -4.17 1.62
N GLN A 313 13.02 -3.41 1.11
CA GLN A 313 14.25 -3.06 1.85
C GLN A 313 14.01 -2.31 3.15
N ILE A 314 12.83 -1.69 3.33
CA ILE A 314 12.47 -1.06 4.62
C ILE A 314 12.36 -2.08 5.77
N TYR A 315 12.26 -3.38 5.47
CA TYR A 315 12.22 -4.46 6.47
C TYR A 315 13.58 -5.10 6.71
N THR A 316 14.65 -4.67 6.01
CA THR A 316 16.01 -5.22 6.21
C THR A 316 16.56 -4.96 7.60
N HIS A 317 16.09 -3.94 8.31
CA HIS A 317 16.43 -3.69 9.71
C HIS A 317 15.91 -4.79 10.66
N LEU A 318 14.96 -5.62 10.22
CA LEU A 318 14.45 -6.78 10.97
C LEU A 318 15.25 -8.04 10.68
N GLN A 319 16.20 -8.02 9.72
CA GLN A 319 17.06 -9.15 9.40
C GLN A 319 17.96 -9.55 10.59
N GLU A 320 18.37 -8.60 11.43
CA GLU A 320 19.13 -8.92 12.65
C GLU A 320 18.41 -9.91 13.54
N PHE A 321 17.09 -9.77 13.70
CA PHE A 321 16.29 -10.71 14.49
C PHE A 321 16.26 -12.10 13.85
N GLN A 322 16.07 -12.18 12.54
CA GLN A 322 16.07 -13.46 11.82
C GLN A 322 17.46 -14.10 11.77
N VAL A 323 18.51 -13.30 11.62
CA VAL A 323 19.91 -13.79 11.68
C VAL A 323 20.22 -14.36 13.06
N ARG A 324 19.80 -13.70 14.14
CA ARG A 324 19.96 -14.23 15.50
C ARG A 324 19.17 -15.51 15.68
N ALA A 325 17.89 -15.54 15.30
CA ALA A 325 17.06 -16.73 15.39
C ALA A 325 17.64 -17.90 14.57
N ALA A 326 18.15 -17.63 13.36
CA ALA A 326 18.79 -18.65 12.53
C ALA A 326 20.09 -19.19 13.16
N ILE A 327 20.88 -18.32 13.81
CA ILE A 327 22.08 -18.75 14.55
C ILE A 327 21.69 -19.59 15.77
N GLU A 328 20.67 -19.18 16.52
CA GLU A 328 20.16 -19.92 17.69
C GLU A 328 19.57 -21.28 17.30
N GLN A 329 18.90 -21.36 16.14
CA GLN A 329 18.34 -22.60 15.59
C GLN A 329 19.38 -23.49 14.87
N ASN A 330 20.65 -23.06 14.77
CA ASN A 330 21.67 -23.89 14.19
C ASN A 330 21.83 -25.17 15.01
N PRO A 331 21.69 -26.38 14.42
CA PRO A 331 21.81 -27.64 15.13
C PRO A 331 23.18 -27.81 15.89
N LEU A 332 24.20 -27.09 15.44
CA LEU A 332 25.50 -27.08 16.06
C LEU A 332 25.66 -26.02 17.16
N GLY A 333 24.69 -25.12 17.34
CA GLY A 333 24.73 -24.02 18.31
C GLY A 333 24.80 -24.50 19.79
N THR A 334 24.41 -25.73 20.05
CA THR A 334 24.42 -26.37 21.39
C THR A 334 25.54 -27.36 21.57
N VAL A 335 26.45 -27.49 20.59
CA VAL A 335 27.58 -28.41 20.65
C VAL A 335 28.69 -27.73 21.43
N THR A 336 28.86 -28.11 22.69
CA THR A 336 30.00 -27.70 23.53
C THR A 336 31.24 -28.54 23.22
N PRO A 337 32.47 -28.03 23.49
CA PRO A 337 33.71 -28.82 23.32
C PRO A 337 33.65 -30.18 24.03
N GLU A 338 32.96 -30.29 25.15
CA GLU A 338 32.77 -31.54 25.91
C GLU A 338 31.84 -32.52 25.17
N LYS A 339 30.73 -32.07 24.60
CA LYS A 339 29.84 -32.90 23.77
C LYS A 339 30.55 -33.38 22.49
N ALA A 340 31.30 -32.51 21.84
CA ALA A 340 32.10 -32.89 20.65
C ALA A 340 33.16 -33.97 20.98
N ARG A 341 33.77 -33.92 22.17
CA ARG A 341 34.74 -34.93 22.61
C ARG A 341 34.11 -36.27 22.98
N LEU A 342 32.89 -36.24 23.56
CA LEU A 342 32.14 -37.46 23.89
C LEU A 342 31.69 -38.21 22.63
N ASP A 343 31.34 -37.52 21.56
CA ASP A 343 30.97 -38.15 20.29
C ASP A 343 32.16 -38.74 19.55
N THR A 344 33.35 -38.11 19.64
CA THR A 344 34.57 -38.67 19.08
C THR A 344 35.06 -39.90 19.83
N THR A 345 34.88 -39.95 21.15
CA THR A 345 35.21 -41.15 21.96
C THR A 345 34.20 -42.28 21.70
N LYS A 346 32.95 -42.02 21.46
CA LYS A 346 31.97 -43.03 21.05
C LYS A 346 32.20 -43.58 19.64
N ARG A 347 32.65 -42.76 18.70
CA ARG A 347 33.08 -43.21 17.36
C ARG A 347 34.33 -44.06 17.42
N ALA A 348 35.33 -43.67 18.16
CA ALA A 348 36.55 -44.46 18.33
C ALA A 348 36.32 -45.79 19.09
N ALA A 349 35.30 -45.86 19.95
CA ALA A 349 34.92 -47.12 20.63
C ALA A 349 34.02 -48.03 19.78
N GLY A 350 33.38 -47.48 18.71
CA GLY A 350 32.49 -48.22 17.79
C GLY A 350 33.24 -48.90 16.63
N GLU A 351 34.44 -48.44 16.29
CA GLU A 351 35.22 -49.00 15.17
C GLU A 351 35.93 -50.33 15.49
N ASN A 352 35.82 -50.87 16.71
CA ASN A 352 36.43 -52.14 17.10
C ASN A 352 35.45 -53.30 17.31
N ARG A 353 34.28 -53.28 16.66
CA ARG A 353 33.38 -54.45 16.59
C ARG A 353 32.87 -54.67 15.19
N GLY A 354 33.61 -55.50 14.48
CA GLY A 354 33.12 -56.64 13.72
C GLY A 354 32.43 -56.34 12.44
N GLU A 355 33.10 -56.64 11.38
CA GLU A 355 32.56 -57.34 10.22
C GLU A 355 31.53 -58.40 10.64
N ASN A 356 30.29 -58.22 10.18
CA ASN A 356 29.29 -59.20 9.70
C ASN A 356 27.88 -58.71 9.99
N ASN A 357 27.25 -58.19 8.99
CA ASN A 357 25.97 -58.63 8.48
C ASN A 357 25.48 -57.65 7.40
N ALA A 358 25.60 -58.11 6.19
CA ALA A 358 24.73 -57.63 5.12
C ALA A 358 23.34 -58.23 5.41
N ASP A 359 22.34 -57.39 5.52
CA ASP A 359 21.01 -57.50 4.88
C ASP A 359 20.02 -56.52 5.47
N SER A 360 19.13 -56.07 4.57
CA SER A 360 17.94 -55.23 4.84
C SER A 360 18.19 -53.73 5.06
N MET A 361 18.30 -53.04 3.92
CA MET A 361 17.90 -51.64 3.79
C MET A 361 16.37 -51.56 3.71
N ASP A 362 15.75 -51.24 4.78
CA ASP A 362 14.41 -50.63 4.70
C ASP A 362 14.58 -49.11 4.63
N VAL A 363 14.23 -48.62 3.46
CA VAL A 363 14.16 -47.17 3.18
C VAL A 363 12.85 -46.67 3.77
N GLU A 364 12.85 -46.13 4.95
CA GLU A 364 11.75 -45.33 5.44
C GLU A 364 11.75 -44.00 4.70
N GLU A 365 10.81 -43.89 3.81
CA GLU A 365 10.42 -42.70 3.08
C GLU A 365 9.98 -41.61 4.07
N ALA A 366 10.75 -40.53 4.16
CA ALA A 366 10.42 -39.36 4.97
C ALA A 366 9.18 -38.71 4.39
N ALA A 367 8.03 -38.97 5.01
CA ALA A 367 6.78 -38.32 4.74
C ALA A 367 6.88 -36.80 4.99
N SER A 368 6.45 -36.04 3.99
CA SER A 368 6.34 -34.57 4.04
C SER A 368 5.30 -34.15 5.10
N PRO A 369 5.44 -32.98 5.71
CA PRO A 369 4.53 -32.52 6.78
C PRO A 369 3.21 -31.95 6.22
N MET A 370 2.47 -32.72 5.46
CA MET A 370 1.16 -32.32 4.92
C MET A 370 -0.02 -33.18 5.40
N GLU A 371 0.20 -34.14 6.31
CA GLU A 371 -0.87 -35.01 6.82
C GLU A 371 -1.12 -34.89 8.33
N ALA A 372 -1.24 -33.68 8.85
CA ALA A 372 -1.64 -33.46 10.25
C ALA A 372 -2.79 -32.44 10.37
N PHE A 373 -3.74 -32.44 9.44
CA PHE A 373 -4.95 -31.61 9.55
C PHE A 373 -6.22 -32.33 9.08
N GLU A 374 -6.33 -33.63 9.36
CA GLU A 374 -7.61 -34.32 9.30
C GLU A 374 -7.97 -34.84 10.72
N GLY A 375 -8.83 -34.10 11.42
CA GLY A 375 -9.38 -34.58 12.66
C GLY A 375 -9.93 -33.53 13.59
N ALA A 376 -10.76 -32.62 13.10
CA ALA A 376 -11.78 -31.95 13.92
C ALA A 376 -12.83 -31.33 12.99
N ALA A 377 -13.66 -32.17 12.43
CA ALA A 377 -14.89 -31.74 11.76
C ALA A 377 -16.08 -32.11 12.66
N ASN A 378 -16.99 -31.17 12.70
CA ASN A 378 -18.40 -31.28 13.05
C ASN A 378 -18.82 -30.66 14.38
N ASP A 379 -19.23 -29.38 14.28
CA ASP A 379 -20.66 -29.10 14.51
C ASP A 379 -21.02 -27.80 13.82
N GLY A 380 -21.90 -27.97 12.83
CA GLY A 380 -22.15 -27.02 11.78
C GLY A 380 -23.16 -25.94 12.16
N ILE A 381 -22.94 -24.80 11.52
CA ILE A 381 -24.06 -23.98 11.06
C ILE A 381 -23.89 -23.85 9.55
N ARG A 382 -24.60 -24.69 8.80
CA ARG A 382 -24.81 -24.51 7.36
C ARG A 382 -25.69 -23.28 7.15
N VAL A 383 -25.12 -22.20 6.69
CA VAL A 383 -25.90 -21.12 6.09
C VAL A 383 -26.09 -21.49 4.62
N ASP A 384 -27.30 -21.88 4.28
CA ASP A 384 -27.72 -22.21 2.92
C ASP A 384 -27.72 -20.95 2.04
N ILE A 385 -26.75 -20.86 1.12
CA ILE A 385 -26.61 -19.75 0.17
C ILE A 385 -27.47 -19.95 -1.07
N SER A 386 -28.13 -21.10 -1.23
CA SER A 386 -28.98 -21.42 -2.40
C SER A 386 -30.26 -20.56 -2.51
N SER A 387 -30.64 -19.84 -1.45
CA SER A 387 -31.76 -18.89 -1.47
C SER A 387 -31.44 -17.49 -1.98
N MET A 388 -30.20 -17.24 -2.42
CA MET A 388 -29.76 -15.93 -2.93
C MET A 388 -29.77 -15.79 -4.45
N THR A 389 -30.03 -16.86 -5.19
CA THR A 389 -30.30 -16.79 -6.62
C THR A 389 -31.81 -16.86 -6.83
N GLY A 390 -32.48 -15.70 -6.80
CA GLY A 390 -33.87 -15.57 -7.16
C GLY A 390 -34.12 -16.02 -8.58
N ASP A 391 -35.04 -16.94 -8.71
CA ASP A 391 -35.55 -17.51 -9.93
C ASP A 391 -35.83 -16.46 -11.01
N LYS A 392 -35.23 -16.66 -12.16
CA LYS A 392 -35.80 -16.18 -13.43
C LYS A 392 -36.66 -17.30 -13.96
N GLU A 393 -37.98 -17.11 -13.87
CA GLU A 393 -38.92 -17.54 -14.93
C GLU A 393 -40.32 -16.97 -14.72
N THR A 394 -40.80 -16.40 -15.82
CA THR A 394 -42.23 -16.22 -16.25
C THR A 394 -43.13 -15.22 -15.50
N VAL A 395 -43.48 -14.10 -16.03
CA VAL A 395 -44.49 -13.70 -17.02
C VAL A 395 -44.26 -12.25 -17.42
#